data_357d924db198bc3899a91041132c7194
#
_entry.id   357d924db198bc3899a91041132c7194
#
_cell.length_a   1.000
_cell.length_b   1.000
_cell.length_c   1.000
_cell.angle_alpha   90.00
_cell.angle_beta   90.00
_cell.angle_gamma   90.00
#
_symmetry.space_group_name_H-M   'P 1'
#
loop_
_entity.id
_entity.type
_entity.pdbx_description
1 polymer ?
#
loop_
_entity_poly.entity_id
_entity_poly.type
_entity_poly.pdbx_seq_one_letter_code
_entity_poly.pdbx_strand_id
1 'polypeptide(L)'
;MTNLGPYLLIVTAEIDADVEDAWNEWYDKVHLPAALACPGVMSGTRYVSQGEASKIDHGGRTTGSEKIYTTIYQIEGMDTIQTPEFQAMRGWYQFSES
;
A
#
# COMPACT_ATOMS: atom_id res chain seq x y z
N MET A 1 -16.32 -17.50 21.55
CA MET A 1 -15.35 -17.52 20.47
C MET A 1 -15.26 -16.17 19.80
N THR A 2 -14.07 -15.72 19.58
CA THR A 2 -13.87 -14.43 18.94
C THR A 2 -13.84 -14.59 17.44
N ASN A 3 -14.56 -13.73 16.77
CA ASN A 3 -14.57 -13.68 15.33
C ASN A 3 -13.61 -12.59 14.87
N LEU A 4 -12.52 -13.01 14.33
CA LEU A 4 -11.48 -12.06 13.89
C LEU A 4 -11.47 -11.98 12.38
N GLY A 5 -12.19 -11.11 11.86
CA GLY A 5 -12.20 -10.87 10.44
C GLY A 5 -12.91 -9.59 10.14
N PRO A 6 -12.70 -9.03 8.97
CA PRO A 6 -11.75 -9.50 7.98
C PRO A 6 -10.32 -9.20 8.38
N TYR A 7 -9.40 -9.79 7.64
CA TYR A 7 -8.00 -9.48 7.81
C TYR A 7 -7.67 -8.19 7.08
N LEU A 8 -6.64 -7.50 7.54
CA LEU A 8 -6.19 -6.30 6.88
C LEU A 8 -4.79 -6.51 6.31
N LEU A 9 -4.61 -6.05 5.09
CA LEU A 9 -3.29 -5.95 4.49
C LEU A 9 -2.96 -4.48 4.37
N ILE A 10 -1.91 -4.05 5.04
CA ILE A 10 -1.53 -2.65 5.08
C ILE A 10 -0.22 -2.47 4.35
N VAL A 11 -0.24 -1.63 3.32
CA VAL A 11 0.93 -1.38 2.48
C VAL A 11 1.27 0.10 2.60
N THR A 12 2.52 0.38 2.97
CA THR A 12 2.99 1.76 3.04
C THR A 12 4.11 1.96 2.04
N ALA A 13 4.21 3.18 1.52
CA ALA A 13 5.24 3.51 0.54
C ALA A 13 5.63 4.96 0.67
N GLU A 14 6.94 5.20 0.57
CA GLU A 14 7.49 6.54 0.42
C GLU A 14 7.95 6.65 -1.02
N ILE A 15 7.48 7.68 -1.70
CA ILE A 15 7.68 7.81 -3.14
C ILE A 15 8.48 9.08 -3.42
N ASP A 16 9.48 8.97 -4.28
CA ASP A 16 10.26 10.11 -4.69
C ASP A 16 9.38 11.14 -5.39
N ALA A 17 9.65 12.40 -5.11
CA ALA A 17 8.80 13.48 -5.60
C ALA A 17 8.74 13.53 -7.13
N ASP A 18 9.82 13.14 -7.79
CA ASP A 18 9.88 13.24 -9.24
C ASP A 18 9.00 12.20 -9.94
N VAL A 19 8.59 11.16 -9.25
CA VAL A 19 7.69 10.15 -9.85
C VAL A 19 6.35 10.08 -9.14
N GLU A 20 6.12 10.97 -8.18
CA GLU A 20 4.94 10.87 -7.33
C GLU A 20 3.64 10.96 -8.12
N ASP A 21 3.54 11.94 -9.02
CA ASP A 21 2.30 12.11 -9.77
C ASP A 21 2.01 10.91 -10.66
N ALA A 22 3.04 10.43 -11.35
CA ALA A 22 2.87 9.27 -12.23
C ALA A 22 2.55 8.02 -11.42
N TRP A 23 3.17 7.86 -10.27
CA TRP A 23 2.92 6.71 -9.40
C TRP A 23 1.49 6.72 -8.87
N ASN A 24 1.00 7.89 -8.46
CA ASN A 24 -0.36 8.00 -7.96
C ASN A 24 -1.39 7.71 -9.06
N GLU A 25 -1.15 8.20 -10.25
CA GLU A 25 -2.06 7.92 -11.35
C GLU A 25 -2.08 6.44 -11.68
N TRP A 26 -0.90 5.83 -11.74
CA TRP A 26 -0.83 4.39 -11.99
C TRP A 26 -1.54 3.60 -10.89
N TYR A 27 -1.31 3.99 -9.63
CA TYR A 27 -1.92 3.27 -8.52
C TYR A 27 -3.44 3.34 -8.60
N ASP A 28 -3.97 4.54 -8.82
CA ASP A 28 -5.42 4.72 -8.83
C ASP A 28 -6.08 4.07 -10.04
N LYS A 29 -5.42 4.10 -11.18
CA LYS A 29 -6.07 3.67 -12.42
C LYS A 29 -5.77 2.23 -12.80
N VAL A 30 -4.65 1.70 -12.34
CA VAL A 30 -4.21 0.37 -12.74
C VAL A 30 -4.09 -0.56 -11.55
N HIS A 31 -3.29 -0.16 -10.57
CA HIS A 31 -2.89 -1.08 -9.50
C HIS A 31 -4.04 -1.37 -8.52
N LEU A 32 -4.70 -0.32 -8.05
CA LEU A 32 -5.80 -0.50 -7.10
C LEU A 32 -6.97 -1.27 -7.73
N PRO A 33 -7.42 -0.92 -8.94
CA PRO A 33 -8.48 -1.73 -9.55
C PRO A 33 -8.06 -3.19 -9.75
N ALA A 34 -6.79 -3.44 -10.09
CA ALA A 34 -6.32 -4.81 -10.24
C ALA A 34 -6.36 -5.55 -8.92
N ALA A 35 -5.97 -4.87 -7.84
CA ALA A 35 -6.02 -5.47 -6.52
C ALA A 35 -7.45 -5.80 -6.11
N LEU A 36 -8.36 -4.88 -6.39
CA LEU A 36 -9.76 -5.08 -6.02
C LEU A 36 -10.44 -6.18 -6.82
N ALA A 37 -9.87 -6.52 -7.97
CA ALA A 37 -10.38 -7.61 -8.79
C ALA A 37 -9.87 -8.97 -8.33
N CYS A 38 -8.90 -9.01 -7.44
CA CYS A 38 -8.35 -10.28 -6.97
C CYS A 38 -9.35 -11.00 -6.07
N PRO A 39 -9.46 -12.32 -6.21
CA PRO A 39 -10.34 -13.08 -5.32
C PRO A 39 -9.96 -12.89 -3.87
N GLY A 40 -10.95 -12.64 -3.04
CA GLY A 40 -10.74 -12.49 -1.61
C GLY A 40 -10.42 -11.08 -1.16
N VAL A 41 -10.19 -10.15 -2.07
CA VAL A 41 -10.00 -8.75 -1.72
C VAL A 41 -11.37 -8.09 -1.67
N MET A 42 -11.73 -7.60 -0.49
CA MET A 42 -13.07 -7.08 -0.25
C MET A 42 -13.14 -5.59 -0.49
N SER A 43 -12.10 -4.86 -0.14
CA SER A 43 -12.04 -3.41 -0.33
C SER A 43 -10.62 -2.94 -0.24
N GLY A 44 -10.37 -1.73 -0.71
CA GLY A 44 -9.08 -1.10 -0.59
C GLY A 44 -9.26 0.40 -0.54
N THR A 45 -8.56 1.06 0.38
CA THR A 45 -8.64 2.49 0.54
C THR A 45 -7.24 3.06 0.67
N ARG A 46 -7.00 4.14 -0.02
CA ARG A 46 -5.70 4.81 -0.01
C ARG A 46 -5.72 6.00 0.91
N TYR A 47 -4.63 6.18 1.61
CA TYR A 47 -4.46 7.32 2.53
C TYR A 47 -3.11 7.94 2.27
N VAL A 48 -2.99 9.22 2.60
CA VAL A 48 -1.69 9.89 2.53
C VAL A 48 -1.49 10.67 3.81
N SER A 49 -0.30 10.53 4.40
CA SER A 49 0.15 11.35 5.50
C SER A 49 0.97 12.47 4.92
N GLN A 50 0.67 13.69 5.29
CA GLN A 50 1.34 14.85 4.74
C GLN A 50 1.75 15.77 5.88
N GLY A 51 2.84 16.48 5.65
CA GLY A 51 3.37 17.39 6.63
C GLY A 51 4.62 16.81 7.24
N GLU A 52 4.96 17.28 8.43
CA GLU A 52 6.17 16.82 9.08
C GLU A 52 5.97 15.45 9.65
N ALA A 53 6.91 14.58 9.37
CA ALA A 53 6.96 13.26 9.96
C ALA A 53 8.17 13.20 10.85
N SER A 54 8.01 12.64 12.05
CA SER A 54 9.12 12.50 12.99
C SER A 54 9.43 11.03 13.16
N LYS A 55 10.69 10.71 13.04
CA LYS A 55 11.19 9.38 13.34
C LYS A 55 12.15 9.48 14.50
N ILE A 56 12.00 8.57 15.42
CA ILE A 56 12.90 8.47 16.55
C ILE A 56 13.64 7.15 16.41
N ASP A 57 14.94 7.22 16.29
CA ASP A 57 15.73 6.00 16.20
C ASP A 57 16.92 6.14 17.15
N HIS A 58 17.93 5.32 16.95
CA HIS A 58 19.03 5.23 17.88
C HIS A 58 19.76 6.54 18.06
N GLY A 59 19.84 7.34 17.03
CA GLY A 59 20.61 8.58 17.09
C GLY A 59 19.78 9.76 17.48
N GLY A 60 18.48 9.59 17.65
CA GLY A 60 17.65 10.70 18.02
C GLY A 60 16.46 10.81 17.13
N ARG A 61 16.14 12.03 16.73
CA ARG A 61 14.89 12.32 16.05
C ARG A 61 15.15 12.93 14.69
N THR A 62 14.53 12.35 13.68
CA THR A 62 14.61 12.87 12.33
C THR A 62 13.23 13.41 11.95
N THR A 63 13.21 14.60 11.38
CA THR A 63 11.99 15.23 10.94
C THR A 63 12.08 15.46 9.45
N GLY A 64 11.01 15.10 8.74
CA GLY A 64 10.94 15.33 7.31
C GLY A 64 9.56 15.71 6.91
N SER A 65 9.41 16.10 5.67
CA SER A 65 8.12 16.50 5.12
C SER A 65 7.69 15.59 3.97
N GLU A 66 8.24 14.39 3.91
CA GLU A 66 7.84 13.45 2.89
C GLU A 66 6.43 12.97 3.11
N LYS A 67 5.80 12.61 2.01
CA LYS A 67 4.49 12.00 2.06
C LYS A 67 4.63 10.49 2.17
N ILE A 68 3.80 9.92 3.01
CA ILE A 68 3.75 8.48 3.16
C ILE A 68 2.37 8.04 2.70
N TYR A 69 2.36 7.16 1.70
CA TYR A 69 1.13 6.62 1.15
C TYR A 69 0.84 5.28 1.78
N THR A 70 -0.39 5.11 2.21
CA THR A 70 -0.82 3.87 2.86
C THR A 70 -2.06 3.36 2.16
N THR A 71 -2.07 2.10 1.82
CA THR A 71 -3.28 1.45 1.30
C THR A 71 -3.67 0.36 2.27
N ILE A 72 -4.92 0.38 2.67
CA ILE A 72 -5.45 -0.64 3.59
C ILE A 72 -6.47 -1.45 2.81
N TYR A 73 -6.19 -2.73 2.67
CA TYR A 73 -7.08 -3.68 2.02
C TYR A 73 -7.75 -4.55 3.08
N GLN A 74 -9.04 -4.77 2.90
CA GLN A 74 -9.72 -5.80 3.67
C GLN A 74 -9.74 -7.06 2.82
N ILE A 75 -9.24 -8.16 3.37
CA ILE A 75 -9.14 -9.42 2.65
C ILE A 75 -9.82 -10.50 3.46
N GLU A 76 -10.27 -11.55 2.78
CA GLU A 76 -11.01 -12.63 3.43
C GLU A 76 -10.13 -13.48 4.32
N GLY A 77 -8.86 -13.61 3.99
CA GLY A 77 -7.94 -14.40 4.76
C GLY A 77 -6.56 -14.36 4.17
N MET A 78 -5.63 -15.04 4.82
CA MET A 78 -4.25 -15.03 4.35
C MET A 78 -4.10 -15.74 3.00
N ASP A 79 -5.02 -16.62 2.66
CA ASP A 79 -4.98 -17.28 1.35
C ASP A 79 -5.09 -16.29 0.20
N THR A 80 -5.72 -15.15 0.44
CA THR A 80 -5.94 -14.14 -0.58
C THR A 80 -4.64 -13.69 -1.21
N ILE A 81 -3.60 -13.48 -0.40
CA ILE A 81 -2.32 -12.97 -0.92
C ILE A 81 -1.51 -14.07 -1.62
N GLN A 82 -1.98 -15.31 -1.54
CA GLN A 82 -1.29 -16.43 -2.17
C GLN A 82 -1.94 -16.85 -3.48
N THR A 83 -3.02 -16.19 -3.88
CA THR A 83 -3.66 -16.54 -5.14
C THR A 83 -2.77 -16.13 -6.32
N PRO A 84 -2.88 -16.84 -7.45
CA PRO A 84 -2.13 -16.45 -8.64
C PRO A 84 -2.44 -15.04 -9.08
N GLU A 85 -3.70 -14.63 -8.95
CA GLU A 85 -4.13 -13.30 -9.34
C GLU A 85 -3.43 -12.24 -8.51
N PHE A 86 -3.38 -12.44 -7.19
CA PHE A 86 -2.73 -11.48 -6.31
C PHE A 86 -1.24 -11.44 -6.56
N GLN A 87 -0.62 -12.61 -6.72
CA GLN A 87 0.82 -12.67 -6.96
C GLN A 87 1.21 -11.98 -8.26
N ALA A 88 0.36 -12.08 -9.27
CA ALA A 88 0.63 -11.43 -10.55
C ALA A 88 0.46 -9.91 -10.47
N MET A 89 -0.40 -9.45 -9.58
CA MET A 89 -0.74 -8.03 -9.47
C MET A 89 0.24 -7.26 -8.61
N ARG A 90 0.79 -7.89 -7.60
CA ARG A 90 1.55 -7.15 -6.59
C ARG A 90 2.85 -6.63 -7.16
N GLY A 91 3.39 -5.59 -6.49
CA GLY A 91 4.62 -4.96 -6.89
C GLY A 91 4.38 -3.59 -7.47
N TRP A 92 5.46 -2.95 -7.83
CA TRP A 92 5.40 -1.56 -8.28
C TRP A 92 5.57 -1.39 -9.76
N TYR A 93 5.61 -2.49 -10.51
CA TYR A 93 5.71 -2.46 -11.96
C TYR A 93 6.89 -1.57 -12.38
N GLN A 94 6.65 -0.56 -13.22
CA GLN A 94 7.72 0.32 -13.70
C GLN A 94 8.31 1.19 -12.60
N PHE A 95 7.69 1.23 -11.44
CA PHE A 95 8.18 1.99 -10.30
C PHE A 95 8.93 1.11 -9.31
N SER A 96 9.15 -0.14 -9.66
CA SER A 96 9.86 -1.06 -8.78
C SER A 96 11.27 -0.54 -8.54
N GLU A 97 11.73 -0.76 -7.34
CA GLU A 97 13.07 -0.39 -6.98
C GLU A 97 14.06 -1.19 -7.80
N SER A 98 14.95 -0.53 -8.40
CA SER A 98 15.96 -1.19 -9.21
C SER A 98 17.26 -1.33 -8.45
#